data_aff7203af1dd71c05fcab4789a01a6a8
#
_entry.id   aff7203af1dd71c05fcab4789a01a6a8
#
_cell.length_a   1.000
_cell.length_b   1.000
_cell.length_c   1.000
_cell.angle_alpha   90.00
_cell.angle_beta   90.00
_cell.angle_gamma   90.00
#
_symmetry.space_group_name_H-M   'P 1'
#
loop_
_entity.id
_entity.type
_entity.pdbx_description
1 polymer ?
#
loop_
_entity_poly.entity_id
_entity_poly.type
_entity_poly.pdbx_seq_one_letter_code
_entity_poly.pdbx_strand_id
1 'polypeptide(L)'
;MTSDKYLDGGLNALQRCYKSFFDKLSDKMGSAENVSGTYDDGGSHIYLVWSVAVYAEAMADSLKFTNKYEKKFENVFQCLKRYWSPEYNACCASYYFQGNNDVYFDDNAQVAIALATAGYYTSNSSRKKHYLDRAEAIIAFIINQGWNQQKGGVAWHVNSGSPPHANLNACSTAMCSLAALRLAYAVDDPKKKQQLVTFAWNCVQWIESNLVDHTGLVCDGLSLNNGKWDLDSTKFTYNTGATLATMALLLGFNDIIKGLPNIDKIHSYLENMASAALNTSGEMYDQSCKTNFKVWKDNTFFAQHLSEGLMGFSFAMPNSSLVKSAQQMVFDQADFVMNHVRDPKDGLYFRDLNIYKISPELTNTFNKIFHADQHFQPDKDERVQGSGPVEKLPLCKSLIGSSGAARMLFPAAEIIARKNNPQSGPILGGRPASGEKDKGCFIC
;
A
#
# COMPACT_ATOMS: atom_id res chain seq x y z
N MET A 1 3.61 -19.59 23.82
CA MET A 1 3.76 -19.11 22.43
C MET A 1 4.49 -17.78 22.51
N THR A 2 5.67 -17.67 21.91
CA THR A 2 6.32 -16.37 21.77
C THR A 2 5.44 -15.52 20.87
N SER A 3 4.96 -14.38 21.40
CA SER A 3 4.22 -13.37 20.64
C SER A 3 5.01 -12.98 19.38
N ASP A 4 4.32 -12.89 18.25
CA ASP A 4 4.93 -12.42 17.01
C ASP A 4 5.15 -10.90 17.12
N LYS A 5 6.41 -10.50 17.29
CA LYS A 5 6.78 -9.09 17.48
C LYS A 5 6.27 -8.15 16.38
N TYR A 6 6.18 -8.64 15.13
CA TYR A 6 5.73 -7.82 14.00
C TYR A 6 4.21 -7.66 14.00
N LEU A 7 3.46 -8.74 14.32
CA LEU A 7 2.02 -8.64 14.49
C LEU A 7 1.66 -7.68 15.63
N ASP A 8 2.28 -7.86 16.79
CA ASP A 8 2.04 -6.98 17.94
C ASP A 8 2.43 -5.52 17.63
N GLY A 9 3.55 -5.30 16.92
CA GLY A 9 3.99 -4.00 16.48
C GLY A 9 2.96 -3.32 15.57
N GLY A 10 2.49 -4.04 14.54
CA GLY A 10 1.48 -3.54 13.60
C GLY A 10 0.14 -3.23 14.29
N LEU A 11 -0.36 -4.16 15.13
CA LEU A 11 -1.60 -3.94 15.88
C LEU A 11 -1.49 -2.77 16.87
N ASN A 12 -0.32 -2.58 17.48
CA ASN A 12 -0.08 -1.43 18.36
C ASN A 12 -0.09 -0.12 17.56
N ALA A 13 0.57 -0.07 16.41
CA ALA A 13 0.53 1.09 15.52
C ALA A 13 -0.91 1.47 15.16
N LEU A 14 -1.75 0.49 14.72
CA LEU A 14 -3.17 0.74 14.44
C LEU A 14 -3.92 1.31 15.65
N GLN A 15 -3.69 0.76 16.83
CA GLN A 15 -4.33 1.25 18.05
C GLN A 15 -3.90 2.67 18.41
N ARG A 16 -2.62 3.02 18.21
CA ARG A 16 -2.10 4.37 18.42
C ARG A 16 -2.69 5.36 17.40
N CYS A 17 -2.71 4.99 16.11
CA CYS A 17 -3.36 5.79 15.08
C CYS A 17 -4.83 6.06 15.41
N TYR A 18 -5.60 5.03 15.81
CA TYR A 18 -7.00 5.22 16.18
C TYR A 18 -7.19 6.19 17.35
N LYS A 19 -6.33 6.12 18.36
CA LYS A 19 -6.39 7.01 19.52
C LYS A 19 -6.03 8.45 19.19
N SER A 20 -5.06 8.65 18.31
CA SER A 20 -4.48 9.97 18.02
C SER A 20 -5.23 10.73 16.94
N PHE A 21 -5.86 10.01 15.99
CA PHE A 21 -6.39 10.61 14.78
C PHE A 21 -7.90 10.44 14.57
N PHE A 22 -8.56 9.52 15.28
CA PHE A 22 -10.00 9.35 15.15
C PHE A 22 -10.75 10.20 16.17
N ASP A 23 -11.55 11.14 15.67
CA ASP A 23 -12.47 11.92 16.49
C ASP A 23 -13.83 11.21 16.62
N LYS A 24 -14.11 10.72 17.82
CA LYS A 24 -15.35 9.99 18.13
C LYS A 24 -16.61 10.87 18.13
N LEU A 25 -16.48 12.16 18.31
CA LEU A 25 -17.63 13.06 18.38
C LEU A 25 -18.14 13.45 17.00
N SER A 26 -17.24 13.56 16.05
CA SER A 26 -17.56 13.99 14.68
C SER A 26 -17.47 12.87 13.64
N ASP A 27 -17.07 11.64 14.03
CA ASP A 27 -16.78 10.53 13.11
C ASP A 27 -15.85 10.96 11.97
N LYS A 28 -14.73 11.60 12.32
CA LYS A 28 -13.73 12.10 11.39
C LYS A 28 -12.35 11.53 11.70
N MET A 29 -11.54 11.38 10.65
CA MET A 29 -10.10 11.27 10.80
C MET A 29 -9.50 12.66 10.66
N GLY A 30 -8.72 13.07 11.63
CA GLY A 30 -8.09 14.38 11.67
C GLY A 30 -6.88 14.36 12.58
N SER A 31 -6.10 15.44 12.59
CA SER A 31 -4.91 15.57 13.40
C SER A 31 -5.20 16.31 14.71
N ALA A 32 -4.61 15.81 15.80
CA ALA A 32 -4.44 16.57 17.01
C ALA A 32 -3.24 17.52 16.87
N GLU A 33 -3.20 18.60 17.64
CA GLU A 33 -2.26 19.72 17.54
C GLU A 33 -0.76 19.31 17.41
N ASN A 34 -0.34 18.19 17.98
CA ASN A 34 1.05 17.71 17.96
C ASN A 34 1.28 16.49 17.06
N VAL A 35 0.31 16.08 16.27
CA VAL A 35 0.29 14.83 15.50
C VAL A 35 -0.27 15.12 14.10
N SER A 36 0.00 16.27 13.56
CA SER A 36 -0.46 16.67 12.24
C SER A 36 0.67 16.50 11.25
N GLY A 37 0.42 15.77 10.19
CA GLY A 37 1.19 15.93 8.99
C GLY A 37 0.58 17.06 8.17
N THR A 38 1.29 18.10 7.98
CA THR A 38 0.92 19.23 7.13
C THR A 38 0.68 18.84 5.68
N TYR A 39 1.13 17.67 5.31
CA TYR A 39 1.06 17.11 3.97
C TYR A 39 -0.23 16.33 3.73
N ASP A 40 -0.79 15.73 4.79
CA ASP A 40 -1.89 14.78 4.68
C ASP A 40 -3.24 15.38 5.03
N ASP A 41 -3.29 16.54 5.68
CA ASP A 41 -4.53 17.13 6.19
C ASP A 41 -5.07 18.31 5.35
N GLY A 42 -4.42 18.62 4.23
CA GLY A 42 -4.84 19.72 3.36
C GLY A 42 -4.85 21.09 4.06
N GLY A 43 -4.19 21.22 5.21
CA GLY A 43 -4.16 22.44 6.02
C GLY A 43 -5.41 22.72 6.84
N SER A 44 -6.37 21.77 6.91
CA SER A 44 -7.66 21.93 7.58
C SER A 44 -7.85 21.03 8.81
N HIS A 45 -6.82 20.34 9.27
CA HIS A 45 -6.86 19.29 10.30
C HIS A 45 -7.82 18.12 9.97
N ILE A 46 -8.19 17.96 8.69
CA ILE A 46 -8.97 16.87 8.15
C ILE A 46 -8.12 16.23 7.07
N TYR A 47 -7.84 14.93 7.22
CA TYR A 47 -6.98 14.23 6.28
C TYR A 47 -7.58 14.16 4.87
N LEU A 48 -6.72 14.24 3.86
CA LEU A 48 -7.05 13.82 2.51
C LEU A 48 -7.42 12.33 2.49
N VAL A 49 -8.22 11.92 1.52
CA VAL A 49 -8.71 10.54 1.39
C VAL A 49 -7.56 9.54 1.36
N TRP A 50 -6.43 9.88 0.75
CA TRP A 50 -5.25 9.03 0.69
C TRP A 50 -4.78 8.56 2.06
N SER A 51 -4.59 9.48 3.01
CA SER A 51 -4.15 9.12 4.36
C SER A 51 -5.15 8.20 5.08
N VAL A 52 -6.44 8.43 4.87
CA VAL A 52 -7.51 7.59 5.45
C VAL A 52 -7.57 6.23 4.76
N ALA A 53 -7.32 6.17 3.44
CA ALA A 53 -7.28 4.93 2.66
C ALA A 53 -6.12 4.03 3.12
N VAL A 54 -4.89 4.56 3.26
CA VAL A 54 -3.73 3.78 3.77
C VAL A 54 -4.01 3.25 5.18
N TYR A 55 -4.66 4.04 6.04
CA TYR A 55 -5.06 3.55 7.36
C TYR A 55 -6.15 2.46 7.28
N ALA A 56 -7.12 2.62 6.41
CA ALA A 56 -8.16 1.62 6.17
C ALA A 56 -7.55 0.31 5.64
N GLU A 57 -6.57 0.38 4.73
CA GLU A 57 -5.83 -0.79 4.26
C GLU A 57 -5.10 -1.50 5.40
N ALA A 58 -4.38 -0.75 6.25
CA ALA A 58 -3.68 -1.32 7.40
C ALA A 58 -4.67 -2.01 8.38
N MET A 59 -5.84 -1.41 8.61
CA MET A 59 -6.88 -2.03 9.43
C MET A 59 -7.48 -3.28 8.76
N ALA A 60 -7.73 -3.25 7.46
CA ALA A 60 -8.23 -4.40 6.70
C ALA A 60 -7.23 -5.56 6.73
N ASP A 61 -5.93 -5.26 6.57
CA ASP A 61 -4.87 -6.26 6.68
C ASP A 61 -4.81 -6.92 8.06
N SER A 62 -5.10 -6.18 9.15
CA SER A 62 -5.16 -6.75 10.50
C SER A 62 -6.27 -7.81 10.65
N LEU A 63 -7.33 -7.74 9.84
CA LEU A 63 -8.43 -8.71 9.87
C LEU A 63 -8.02 -10.11 9.40
N LYS A 64 -6.88 -10.24 8.73
CA LYS A 64 -6.25 -11.54 8.42
C LYS A 64 -5.88 -12.32 9.70
N PHE A 65 -5.54 -11.61 10.76
CA PHE A 65 -5.02 -12.16 12.02
C PHE A 65 -6.02 -12.13 13.16
N THR A 66 -6.93 -11.14 13.18
CA THR A 66 -7.86 -10.95 14.30
C THR A 66 -9.08 -10.13 13.91
N ASN A 67 -10.24 -10.48 14.46
CA ASN A 67 -11.49 -9.71 14.28
C ASN A 67 -11.61 -8.50 15.23
N LYS A 68 -10.65 -8.30 16.12
CA LYS A 68 -10.65 -7.24 17.17
C LYS A 68 -10.85 -5.83 16.57
N TYR A 69 -10.42 -5.62 15.34
CA TYR A 69 -10.48 -4.31 14.68
C TYR A 69 -11.69 -4.12 13.75
N GLU A 70 -12.56 -5.13 13.58
CA GLU A 70 -13.70 -5.05 12.65
C GLU A 70 -14.63 -3.87 12.94
N LYS A 71 -14.95 -3.62 14.23
CA LYS A 71 -15.77 -2.45 14.62
C LYS A 71 -15.08 -1.11 14.35
N LYS A 72 -13.75 -1.05 14.56
CA LYS A 72 -12.99 0.17 14.28
C LYS A 72 -12.86 0.41 12.78
N PHE A 73 -12.70 -0.65 11.99
CA PHE A 73 -12.75 -0.54 10.54
C PHE A 73 -14.08 0.04 10.05
N GLU A 74 -15.22 -0.39 10.64
CA GLU A 74 -16.51 0.19 10.32
C GLU A 74 -16.55 1.72 10.59
N ASN A 75 -15.96 2.19 11.69
CA ASN A 75 -15.88 3.63 11.96
C ASN A 75 -15.03 4.35 10.90
N VAL A 76 -13.91 3.77 10.46
CA VAL A 76 -13.09 4.33 9.37
C VAL A 76 -13.85 4.33 8.05
N PHE A 77 -14.61 3.28 7.76
CA PHE A 77 -15.50 3.23 6.60
C PHE A 77 -16.56 4.35 6.63
N GLN A 78 -17.13 4.68 7.80
CA GLN A 78 -18.04 5.83 7.91
C GLN A 78 -17.31 7.15 7.62
N CYS A 79 -16.01 7.29 8.01
CA CYS A 79 -15.21 8.45 7.63
C CYS A 79 -15.04 8.54 6.10
N LEU A 80 -14.73 7.44 5.43
CA LEU A 80 -14.55 7.38 3.97
C LEU A 80 -15.81 7.82 3.21
N LYS A 81 -17.02 7.60 3.74
CA LYS A 81 -18.27 8.06 3.12
C LYS A 81 -18.35 9.58 2.94
N ARG A 82 -17.60 10.35 3.73
CA ARG A 82 -17.59 11.83 3.61
C ARG A 82 -16.88 12.32 2.35
N TYR A 83 -16.04 11.49 1.76
CA TYR A 83 -15.30 11.75 0.52
C TYR A 83 -16.08 11.30 -0.72
N TRP A 84 -17.16 10.51 -0.53
CA TRP A 84 -17.87 9.85 -1.62
C TRP A 84 -18.61 10.81 -2.52
N SER A 85 -18.25 10.85 -3.81
CA SER A 85 -18.96 11.53 -4.87
C SER A 85 -19.98 10.59 -5.53
N PRO A 86 -21.27 10.91 -5.49
CA PRO A 86 -22.27 10.16 -6.27
C PRO A 86 -22.13 10.35 -7.78
N GLU A 87 -21.47 11.43 -8.22
CA GLU A 87 -21.25 11.75 -9.63
C GLU A 87 -20.24 10.80 -10.27
N TYR A 88 -19.17 10.46 -9.54
CA TYR A 88 -18.13 9.52 -9.98
C TYR A 88 -18.33 8.10 -9.47
N ASN A 89 -19.16 7.86 -8.46
CA ASN A 89 -19.18 6.62 -7.67
C ASN A 89 -17.78 6.27 -7.10
N ALA A 90 -17.08 7.29 -6.64
CA ALA A 90 -15.72 7.24 -6.15
C ALA A 90 -15.50 8.29 -5.06
N CYS A 91 -14.34 8.29 -4.41
CA CYS A 91 -13.96 9.28 -3.41
C CYS A 91 -13.25 10.47 -4.06
N CYS A 92 -13.59 11.69 -3.63
CA CYS A 92 -12.79 12.88 -3.87
C CYS A 92 -11.57 12.88 -2.94
N ALA A 93 -10.52 13.62 -3.28
CA ALA A 93 -9.33 13.79 -2.44
C ALA A 93 -9.67 14.46 -1.10
N SER A 94 -10.56 15.46 -1.10
CA SER A 94 -11.12 16.10 0.09
C SER A 94 -12.58 15.69 0.31
N TYR A 95 -13.23 16.18 1.38
CA TYR A 95 -14.64 15.92 1.60
C TYR A 95 -15.48 16.35 0.40
N TYR A 96 -16.44 15.48 0.06
CA TYR A 96 -17.31 15.71 -1.07
C TYR A 96 -18.17 16.97 -0.88
N PHE A 97 -18.29 17.74 -1.95
CA PHE A 97 -19.31 18.75 -2.19
C PHE A 97 -19.71 18.71 -3.68
N GLN A 98 -20.90 19.19 -4.01
CA GLN A 98 -21.39 19.15 -5.39
C GLN A 98 -20.44 19.89 -6.34
N GLY A 99 -20.03 19.22 -7.42
CA GLY A 99 -19.07 19.74 -8.39
C GLY A 99 -17.59 19.55 -8.00
N ASN A 100 -17.29 18.88 -6.89
CA ASN A 100 -15.92 18.50 -6.56
C ASN A 100 -15.42 17.43 -7.55
N ASN A 101 -14.44 17.80 -8.37
CA ASN A 101 -13.81 16.95 -9.37
C ASN A 101 -12.34 16.63 -9.06
N ASP A 102 -11.91 16.85 -7.83
CA ASP A 102 -10.57 16.47 -7.36
C ASP A 102 -10.55 14.99 -6.98
N VAL A 103 -10.44 14.13 -7.99
CA VAL A 103 -10.58 12.67 -7.89
C VAL A 103 -9.37 11.97 -8.52
N TYR A 104 -8.62 11.22 -7.70
CA TYR A 104 -7.44 10.46 -8.10
C TYR A 104 -7.77 8.98 -8.22
N PHE A 105 -7.25 8.33 -9.25
CA PHE A 105 -7.53 6.91 -9.49
C PHE A 105 -6.76 5.99 -8.53
N ASP A 106 -5.54 6.34 -8.16
CA ASP A 106 -4.72 5.61 -7.17
C ASP A 106 -5.30 5.69 -5.75
N ASP A 107 -5.71 6.88 -5.29
CA ASP A 107 -6.40 7.05 -4.01
C ASP A 107 -7.63 6.15 -3.91
N ASN A 108 -8.43 6.13 -4.98
CA ASN A 108 -9.62 5.30 -5.06
C ASN A 108 -9.29 3.81 -5.12
N ALA A 109 -8.22 3.43 -5.80
CA ALA A 109 -7.75 2.04 -5.80
C ALA A 109 -7.38 1.58 -4.39
N GLN A 110 -6.71 2.42 -3.60
CA GLN A 110 -6.39 2.10 -2.21
C GLN A 110 -7.65 1.94 -1.34
N VAL A 111 -8.64 2.83 -1.50
CA VAL A 111 -9.94 2.64 -0.84
C VAL A 111 -10.58 1.30 -1.24
N ALA A 112 -10.55 0.96 -2.53
CA ALA A 112 -11.11 -0.31 -3.01
C ALA A 112 -10.35 -1.53 -2.48
N ILE A 113 -9.01 -1.48 -2.37
CA ILE A 113 -8.18 -2.53 -1.74
C ILE A 113 -8.62 -2.74 -0.29
N ALA A 114 -8.73 -1.65 0.49
CA ALA A 114 -9.15 -1.73 1.89
C ALA A 114 -10.54 -2.37 2.03
N LEU A 115 -11.50 -1.92 1.23
CA LEU A 115 -12.87 -2.40 1.27
C LEU A 115 -13.00 -3.85 0.80
N ALA A 116 -12.34 -4.24 -0.30
CA ALA A 116 -12.34 -5.60 -0.79
C ALA A 116 -11.70 -6.57 0.22
N THR A 117 -10.57 -6.19 0.82
CA THR A 117 -9.89 -6.97 1.86
C THR A 117 -10.77 -7.12 3.10
N ALA A 118 -11.35 -6.03 3.61
CA ALA A 118 -12.25 -6.10 4.76
C ALA A 118 -13.52 -6.90 4.45
N GLY A 119 -14.10 -6.76 3.26
CA GLY A 119 -15.24 -7.53 2.80
C GLY A 119 -14.95 -9.02 2.70
N TYR A 120 -13.71 -9.39 2.38
CA TYR A 120 -13.29 -10.80 2.34
C TYR A 120 -13.21 -11.41 3.76
N TYR A 121 -12.65 -10.68 4.74
CA TYR A 121 -12.39 -11.21 6.07
C TYR A 121 -13.53 -11.00 7.07
N THR A 122 -14.43 -10.00 6.88
CA THR A 122 -15.53 -9.78 7.82
C THR A 122 -16.51 -10.95 7.88
N SER A 123 -16.91 -11.31 9.08
CA SER A 123 -17.96 -12.31 9.33
C SER A 123 -19.37 -11.74 9.19
N ASN A 124 -19.53 -10.42 9.25
CA ASN A 124 -20.83 -9.75 9.19
C ASN A 124 -21.29 -9.58 7.74
N SER A 125 -22.33 -10.32 7.35
CA SER A 125 -22.84 -10.35 5.95
C SER A 125 -23.33 -8.99 5.44
N SER A 126 -23.94 -8.16 6.28
CA SER A 126 -24.40 -6.81 5.90
C SER A 126 -23.22 -5.89 5.62
N ARG A 127 -22.22 -5.86 6.50
CA ARG A 127 -20.99 -5.10 6.29
C ARG A 127 -20.23 -5.59 5.06
N LYS A 128 -20.09 -6.92 4.92
CA LYS A 128 -19.47 -7.52 3.74
C LYS A 128 -20.08 -6.97 2.46
N LYS A 129 -21.39 -6.99 2.38
CA LYS A 129 -22.11 -6.48 1.18
C LYS A 129 -21.79 -4.99 0.94
N HIS A 130 -21.88 -4.15 1.97
CA HIS A 130 -21.60 -2.72 1.82
C HIS A 130 -20.18 -2.43 1.38
N TYR A 131 -19.19 -3.14 1.91
CA TYR A 131 -17.78 -2.97 1.53
C TYR A 131 -17.55 -3.39 0.08
N LEU A 132 -18.07 -4.56 -0.30
CA LEU A 132 -17.87 -5.09 -1.67
C LEU A 132 -18.64 -4.26 -2.71
N ASP A 133 -19.87 -3.80 -2.43
CA ASP A 133 -20.62 -2.93 -3.33
C ASP A 133 -19.86 -1.61 -3.61
N ARG A 134 -19.21 -1.03 -2.59
CA ARG A 134 -18.41 0.18 -2.75
C ARG A 134 -17.10 -0.08 -3.51
N ALA A 135 -16.40 -1.16 -3.18
CA ALA A 135 -15.19 -1.55 -3.91
C ALA A 135 -15.50 -1.79 -5.40
N GLU A 136 -16.61 -2.47 -5.69
CA GLU A 136 -17.07 -2.71 -7.07
C GLU A 136 -17.36 -1.41 -7.81
N ALA A 137 -18.08 -0.48 -7.19
CA ALA A 137 -18.40 0.81 -7.80
C ALA A 137 -17.12 1.59 -8.16
N ILE A 138 -16.15 1.64 -7.24
CA ILE A 138 -14.86 2.29 -7.47
C ILE A 138 -14.11 1.61 -8.63
N ILE A 139 -14.02 0.29 -8.64
CA ILE A 139 -13.29 -0.42 -9.69
C ILE A 139 -13.98 -0.26 -11.05
N ALA A 140 -15.30 -0.26 -11.10
CA ALA A 140 -16.05 0.04 -12.31
C ALA A 140 -15.77 1.48 -12.81
N PHE A 141 -15.71 2.46 -11.93
CA PHE A 141 -15.30 3.82 -12.25
C PHE A 141 -13.89 3.88 -12.85
N ILE A 142 -12.92 3.19 -12.23
CA ILE A 142 -11.53 3.14 -12.71
C ILE A 142 -11.45 2.50 -14.11
N ILE A 143 -12.09 1.37 -14.33
CA ILE A 143 -12.08 0.67 -15.62
C ILE A 143 -12.72 1.53 -16.72
N ASN A 144 -13.83 2.20 -16.41
CA ASN A 144 -14.60 2.94 -17.40
C ASN A 144 -14.03 4.34 -17.68
N GLN A 145 -13.44 5.00 -16.69
CA GLN A 145 -13.01 6.39 -16.81
C GLN A 145 -11.50 6.60 -16.63
N GLY A 146 -10.80 5.68 -15.96
CA GLY A 146 -9.37 5.80 -15.72
C GLY A 146 -8.49 5.14 -16.78
N TRP A 147 -8.97 4.04 -17.40
CA TRP A 147 -8.21 3.32 -18.40
C TRP A 147 -8.15 4.07 -19.72
N ASN A 148 -6.93 4.34 -20.21
CA ASN A 148 -6.74 4.97 -21.53
C ASN A 148 -6.95 3.93 -22.65
N GLN A 149 -8.00 4.10 -23.46
CA GLN A 149 -8.39 3.16 -24.50
C GLN A 149 -7.40 3.10 -25.69
N GLN A 150 -6.59 4.11 -25.90
CA GLN A 150 -5.65 4.19 -27.05
C GLN A 150 -4.26 3.71 -26.66
N LYS A 151 -3.74 4.14 -25.50
CA LYS A 151 -2.37 3.86 -25.07
C LYS A 151 -2.30 2.70 -24.08
N GLY A 152 -3.40 2.40 -23.41
CA GLY A 152 -3.43 1.56 -22.21
C GLY A 152 -2.93 2.32 -20.98
N GLY A 153 -2.95 1.66 -19.82
CA GLY A 153 -2.58 2.27 -18.55
C GLY A 153 -3.72 3.08 -17.92
N VAL A 154 -3.60 3.34 -16.62
CA VAL A 154 -4.57 4.13 -15.86
C VAL A 154 -4.02 5.53 -15.64
N ALA A 155 -4.86 6.54 -15.88
CA ALA A 155 -4.55 7.93 -15.59
C ALA A 155 -4.36 8.16 -14.09
N TRP A 156 -3.70 9.25 -13.74
CA TRP A 156 -3.52 9.62 -12.33
C TRP A 156 -4.75 10.31 -11.75
N HIS A 157 -5.32 11.27 -12.49
CA HIS A 157 -6.42 12.12 -12.04
C HIS A 157 -7.47 12.24 -13.14
N VAL A 158 -8.77 12.42 -12.80
CA VAL A 158 -9.87 12.52 -13.77
C VAL A 158 -9.67 13.67 -14.78
N ASN A 159 -8.97 14.73 -14.38
CA ASN A 159 -8.67 15.89 -15.21
C ASN A 159 -7.20 15.95 -15.64
N SER A 160 -6.43 14.85 -15.52
CA SER A 160 -5.00 14.88 -15.81
C SER A 160 -4.70 15.10 -17.28
N GLY A 161 -4.29 16.32 -17.57
CA GLY A 161 -3.79 16.74 -18.87
C GLY A 161 -4.86 17.09 -19.90
N SER A 162 -4.41 17.71 -21.00
CA SER A 162 -5.20 17.95 -22.20
C SER A 162 -4.43 17.35 -23.39
N PRO A 163 -4.94 16.30 -24.01
CA PRO A 163 -6.24 15.66 -23.86
C PRO A 163 -6.41 14.91 -22.54
N PRO A 164 -7.65 14.53 -22.14
CA PRO A 164 -7.89 13.69 -20.98
C PRO A 164 -7.00 12.44 -21.01
N HIS A 165 -6.45 12.04 -19.81
CA HIS A 165 -5.52 10.93 -19.69
C HIS A 165 -4.16 11.11 -20.37
N ALA A 166 -3.67 12.35 -20.45
CA ALA A 166 -2.32 12.65 -20.92
C ALA A 166 -1.22 12.30 -19.90
N ASN A 167 -1.58 11.88 -18.70
CA ASN A 167 -0.66 11.40 -17.67
C ASN A 167 -1.10 9.99 -17.22
N LEU A 168 -0.30 8.98 -17.57
CA LEU A 168 -0.52 7.57 -17.26
C LEU A 168 0.52 7.14 -16.24
N ASN A 169 0.06 6.79 -15.06
CA ASN A 169 0.93 6.63 -13.91
C ASN A 169 1.09 5.16 -13.52
N ALA A 170 2.30 4.76 -13.12
CA ALA A 170 2.60 3.41 -12.67
C ALA A 170 1.81 3.06 -11.42
N CYS A 171 1.78 3.97 -10.43
CA CYS A 171 1.05 3.78 -9.20
C CYS A 171 -0.43 3.52 -9.48
N SER A 172 -1.10 4.41 -10.22
CA SER A 172 -2.51 4.25 -10.58
C SER A 172 -2.76 2.91 -11.25
N THR A 173 -1.93 2.53 -12.24
CA THR A 173 -2.13 1.28 -12.97
C THR A 173 -1.92 0.04 -12.09
N ALA A 174 -0.86 0.02 -11.28
CA ALA A 174 -0.55 -1.10 -10.39
C ALA A 174 -1.56 -1.22 -9.25
N MET A 175 -1.92 -0.11 -8.59
CA MET A 175 -2.88 -0.12 -7.49
C MET A 175 -4.29 -0.51 -7.96
N CYS A 176 -4.71 -0.03 -9.14
CA CYS A 176 -6.00 -0.42 -9.73
C CYS A 176 -6.05 -1.90 -10.07
N SER A 177 -4.95 -2.46 -10.58
CA SER A 177 -4.85 -3.90 -10.85
C SER A 177 -4.91 -4.72 -9.56
N LEU A 178 -4.21 -4.29 -8.51
CA LEU A 178 -4.23 -4.92 -7.20
C LEU A 178 -5.63 -4.87 -6.57
N ALA A 179 -6.32 -3.72 -6.65
CA ALA A 179 -7.70 -3.57 -6.20
C ALA A 179 -8.66 -4.53 -6.91
N ALA A 180 -8.54 -4.65 -8.25
CA ALA A 180 -9.35 -5.57 -9.02
C ALA A 180 -9.15 -7.03 -8.57
N LEU A 181 -7.92 -7.46 -8.29
CA LEU A 181 -7.63 -8.80 -7.80
C LEU A 181 -8.15 -9.03 -6.38
N ARG A 182 -8.00 -8.04 -5.49
CA ARG A 182 -8.57 -8.13 -4.14
C ARG A 182 -10.08 -8.34 -4.18
N LEU A 183 -10.78 -7.62 -5.06
CA LEU A 183 -12.21 -7.81 -5.28
C LEU A 183 -12.50 -9.18 -5.92
N ALA A 184 -11.70 -9.62 -6.89
CA ALA A 184 -11.88 -10.93 -7.54
C ALA A 184 -11.80 -12.10 -6.54
N TYR A 185 -10.98 -12.00 -5.50
CA TYR A 185 -10.96 -12.97 -4.40
C TYR A 185 -12.23 -12.94 -3.55
N ALA A 186 -12.86 -11.78 -3.39
CA ALA A 186 -13.99 -11.58 -2.49
C ALA A 186 -15.37 -11.83 -3.12
N VAL A 187 -15.46 -11.83 -4.45
CA VAL A 187 -16.72 -12.08 -5.19
C VAL A 187 -16.85 -13.55 -5.60
N ASP A 188 -18.10 -14.03 -5.70
CA ASP A 188 -18.39 -15.40 -6.10
C ASP A 188 -18.76 -15.53 -7.60
N ASP A 189 -19.19 -14.42 -8.25
CA ASP A 189 -19.60 -14.40 -9.67
C ASP A 189 -18.40 -14.69 -10.60
N PRO A 190 -18.42 -15.83 -11.34
CA PRO A 190 -17.29 -16.21 -12.19
C PRO A 190 -17.05 -15.24 -13.35
N LYS A 191 -18.10 -14.65 -13.92
CA LYS A 191 -17.97 -13.69 -15.03
C LYS A 191 -17.30 -12.40 -14.56
N LYS A 192 -17.74 -11.87 -13.43
CA LYS A 192 -17.12 -10.70 -12.80
C LYS A 192 -15.67 -10.97 -12.43
N LYS A 193 -15.41 -12.13 -11.83
CA LYS A 193 -14.05 -12.57 -11.48
C LYS A 193 -13.14 -12.60 -12.71
N GLN A 194 -13.63 -13.19 -13.83
CA GLN A 194 -12.90 -13.20 -15.10
C GLN A 194 -12.58 -11.80 -15.59
N GLN A 195 -13.54 -10.86 -15.57
CA GLN A 195 -13.35 -9.47 -16.00
C GLN A 195 -12.28 -8.75 -15.17
N LEU A 196 -12.33 -8.89 -13.84
CA LEU A 196 -11.38 -8.28 -12.93
C LEU A 196 -9.96 -8.83 -13.12
N VAL A 197 -9.82 -10.14 -13.26
CA VAL A 197 -8.53 -10.80 -13.50
C VAL A 197 -7.95 -10.39 -14.85
N THR A 198 -8.79 -10.32 -15.91
CA THR A 198 -8.36 -9.88 -17.24
C THR A 198 -7.89 -8.42 -17.22
N PHE A 199 -8.62 -7.53 -16.53
CA PHE A 199 -8.21 -6.14 -16.36
C PHE A 199 -6.85 -6.04 -15.66
N ALA A 200 -6.67 -6.78 -14.55
CA ALA A 200 -5.40 -6.79 -13.81
C ALA A 200 -4.22 -7.26 -14.67
N TRP A 201 -4.43 -8.30 -15.50
CA TRP A 201 -3.40 -8.77 -16.42
C TRP A 201 -3.06 -7.73 -17.49
N ASN A 202 -4.07 -7.04 -18.05
CA ASN A 202 -3.83 -5.95 -19.01
C ASN A 202 -2.98 -4.82 -18.40
N CYS A 203 -3.23 -4.49 -17.13
CA CYS A 203 -2.42 -3.51 -16.39
C CYS A 203 -0.95 -3.98 -16.27
N VAL A 204 -0.72 -5.24 -15.87
CA VAL A 204 0.64 -5.81 -15.78
C VAL A 204 1.34 -5.79 -17.13
N GLN A 205 0.68 -6.24 -18.21
CA GLN A 205 1.26 -6.20 -19.55
C GLN A 205 1.62 -4.78 -19.99
N TRP A 206 0.78 -3.80 -19.65
CA TRP A 206 1.05 -2.41 -19.97
C TRP A 206 2.28 -1.87 -19.20
N ILE A 207 2.37 -2.15 -17.89
CA ILE A 207 3.53 -1.75 -17.06
C ILE A 207 4.81 -2.36 -17.62
N GLU A 208 4.82 -3.67 -17.86
CA GLU A 208 5.98 -4.39 -18.39
C GLU A 208 6.44 -3.83 -19.76
N SER A 209 5.49 -3.46 -20.60
CA SER A 209 5.82 -2.99 -21.95
C SER A 209 6.19 -1.51 -22.05
N ASN A 210 5.82 -0.69 -21.06
CA ASN A 210 5.95 0.77 -21.14
C ASN A 210 6.78 1.39 -20.02
N LEU A 211 6.85 0.76 -18.84
CA LEU A 211 7.44 1.37 -17.64
C LEU A 211 8.59 0.59 -17.02
N VAL A 212 8.73 -0.72 -17.31
CA VAL A 212 9.90 -1.48 -16.83
C VAL A 212 11.10 -1.14 -17.70
N ASP A 213 12.16 -0.61 -17.08
CA ASP A 213 13.37 -0.25 -17.80
C ASP A 213 14.43 -1.37 -17.75
N HIS A 214 15.62 -1.07 -18.27
CA HIS A 214 16.76 -2.01 -18.32
C HIS A 214 17.24 -2.47 -16.94
N THR A 215 16.89 -1.78 -15.86
CA THR A 215 17.20 -2.20 -14.47
C THR A 215 16.24 -3.26 -13.95
N GLY A 216 15.10 -3.48 -14.63
CA GLY A 216 14.02 -4.34 -14.19
C GLY A 216 13.09 -3.71 -13.15
N LEU A 217 13.25 -2.40 -12.86
CA LEU A 217 12.39 -1.63 -11.95
C LEU A 217 11.35 -0.83 -12.74
N VAL A 218 10.25 -0.51 -12.08
CA VAL A 218 9.12 0.23 -12.67
C VAL A 218 9.36 1.73 -12.55
N CYS A 219 9.39 2.43 -13.68
CA CYS A 219 9.42 3.89 -13.79
C CYS A 219 8.07 4.50 -13.41
N ASP A 220 8.03 5.81 -13.07
CA ASP A 220 6.84 6.42 -12.49
C ASP A 220 5.66 6.57 -13.46
N GLY A 221 5.90 6.93 -14.70
CA GLY A 221 4.79 7.05 -15.63
C GLY A 221 5.14 7.61 -17.01
N LEU A 222 4.12 7.87 -17.79
CA LEU A 222 4.18 8.48 -19.11
C LEU A 222 3.36 9.77 -19.12
N SER A 223 3.93 10.82 -19.67
CA SER A 223 3.24 12.10 -19.93
C SER A 223 3.20 12.39 -21.41
N LEU A 224 2.02 12.78 -21.93
CA LEU A 224 1.86 13.15 -23.34
C LEU A 224 2.19 14.63 -23.55
N ASN A 225 3.33 14.90 -24.19
CA ASN A 225 3.81 16.24 -24.49
C ASN A 225 3.97 16.41 -26.00
N ASN A 226 3.27 17.38 -26.58
CA ASN A 226 3.36 17.68 -28.03
C ASN A 226 3.18 16.45 -28.93
N GLY A 227 2.26 15.55 -28.58
CA GLY A 227 1.96 14.33 -29.33
C GLY A 227 2.96 13.18 -29.13
N LYS A 228 3.94 13.31 -28.22
CA LYS A 228 4.89 12.27 -27.83
C LYS A 228 4.71 11.89 -26.36
N TRP A 229 4.88 10.59 -26.07
CA TRP A 229 4.89 10.09 -24.71
C TRP A 229 6.32 10.15 -24.16
N ASP A 230 6.50 10.95 -23.11
CA ASP A 230 7.76 11.07 -22.37
C ASP A 230 7.70 10.19 -21.12
N LEU A 231 8.77 9.42 -20.87
CA LEU A 231 8.91 8.56 -19.71
C LEU A 231 9.47 9.35 -18.53
N ASP A 232 8.77 9.34 -17.41
CA ASP A 232 9.35 9.69 -16.10
C ASP A 232 10.07 8.47 -15.53
N SER A 233 11.40 8.53 -15.53
CA SER A 233 12.26 7.42 -15.09
C SER A 233 12.43 7.34 -13.56
N THR A 234 11.79 8.19 -12.78
CA THR A 234 11.81 8.13 -11.32
C THR A 234 11.29 6.78 -10.84
N LYS A 235 11.93 6.21 -9.82
CA LYS A 235 11.57 4.91 -9.26
C LYS A 235 11.23 5.04 -7.80
N PHE A 236 9.94 4.82 -7.52
CA PHE A 236 9.43 4.70 -6.17
C PHE A 236 9.21 3.22 -5.82
N THR A 237 9.38 2.89 -4.55
CA THR A 237 9.19 1.52 -4.06
C THR A 237 7.77 1.00 -4.29
N TYR A 238 6.75 1.86 -4.26
CA TYR A 238 5.36 1.46 -4.48
C TYR A 238 5.09 1.00 -5.92
N ASN A 239 5.72 1.58 -6.92
CA ASN A 239 5.51 1.20 -8.32
C ASN A 239 5.89 -0.27 -8.57
N THR A 240 7.10 -0.63 -8.17
CA THR A 240 7.60 -2.01 -8.26
C THR A 240 6.85 -2.92 -7.30
N GLY A 241 6.60 -2.48 -6.07
CA GLY A 241 5.96 -3.27 -5.03
C GLY A 241 4.53 -3.68 -5.35
N ALA A 242 3.69 -2.74 -5.78
CA ALA A 242 2.30 -3.03 -6.16
C ALA A 242 2.21 -3.92 -7.41
N THR A 243 3.14 -3.75 -8.36
CA THR A 243 3.23 -4.61 -9.54
C THR A 243 3.60 -6.04 -9.16
N LEU A 244 4.59 -6.24 -8.28
CA LEU A 244 4.95 -7.56 -7.73
C LEU A 244 3.77 -8.21 -7.00
N ALA A 245 3.08 -7.46 -6.14
CA ALA A 245 1.91 -7.95 -5.41
C ALA A 245 0.79 -8.38 -6.36
N THR A 246 0.53 -7.60 -7.42
CA THR A 246 -0.44 -7.93 -8.46
C THR A 246 -0.10 -9.24 -9.16
N MET A 247 1.14 -9.38 -9.67
CA MET A 247 1.58 -10.60 -10.35
C MET A 247 1.52 -11.83 -9.44
N ALA A 248 1.92 -11.68 -8.19
CA ALA A 248 1.84 -12.75 -7.20
C ALA A 248 0.39 -13.21 -6.96
N LEU A 249 -0.56 -12.27 -6.87
CA LEU A 249 -1.97 -12.60 -6.73
C LEU A 249 -2.58 -13.22 -7.98
N LEU A 250 -2.19 -12.78 -9.18
CA LEU A 250 -2.65 -13.35 -10.45
C LEU A 250 -2.39 -14.85 -10.52
N LEU A 251 -1.24 -15.32 -10.03
CA LEU A 251 -0.93 -16.75 -9.99
C LEU A 251 -1.90 -17.58 -9.14
N GLY A 252 -2.66 -16.97 -8.24
CA GLY A 252 -3.74 -17.62 -7.51
C GLY A 252 -5.01 -17.89 -8.33
N PHE A 253 -5.11 -17.33 -9.55
CA PHE A 253 -6.26 -17.51 -10.46
C PHE A 253 -5.93 -18.42 -11.65
N ASN A 254 -5.17 -19.49 -11.44
CA ASN A 254 -4.63 -20.38 -12.48
C ASN A 254 -5.64 -20.79 -13.55
N ASP A 255 -6.89 -21.10 -13.16
CA ASP A 255 -7.90 -21.56 -14.13
C ASP A 255 -8.40 -20.44 -15.05
N ILE A 256 -8.33 -19.19 -14.57
CA ILE A 256 -8.74 -18.00 -15.33
C ILE A 256 -7.60 -17.53 -16.23
N ILE A 257 -6.38 -17.44 -15.69
CA ILE A 257 -5.27 -16.84 -16.41
C ILE A 257 -4.75 -17.69 -17.56
N LYS A 258 -4.90 -19.02 -17.52
CA LYS A 258 -4.40 -19.95 -18.56
C LYS A 258 -4.83 -19.58 -19.99
N GLY A 259 -5.97 -18.91 -20.16
CA GLY A 259 -6.46 -18.45 -21.46
C GLY A 259 -6.06 -17.04 -21.86
N LEU A 260 -5.29 -16.32 -21.01
CA LEU A 260 -4.92 -14.93 -21.28
C LEU A 260 -3.67 -14.86 -22.19
N PRO A 261 -3.59 -13.88 -23.11
CA PRO A 261 -2.43 -13.69 -23.98
C PRO A 261 -1.14 -13.47 -23.19
N ASN A 262 -0.03 -14.08 -23.61
CA ASN A 262 1.31 -13.93 -23.04
C ASN A 262 1.42 -14.26 -21.53
N ILE A 263 0.48 -14.98 -20.96
CA ILE A 263 0.48 -15.31 -19.53
C ILE A 263 1.66 -16.19 -19.12
N ASP A 264 2.22 -16.95 -20.06
CA ASP A 264 3.43 -17.75 -19.89
C ASP A 264 4.64 -16.92 -19.40
N LYS A 265 4.64 -15.61 -19.65
CA LYS A 265 5.70 -14.68 -19.23
C LYS A 265 5.59 -14.26 -17.76
N ILE A 266 4.46 -14.47 -17.08
CA ILE A 266 4.22 -13.93 -15.73
C ILE A 266 5.30 -14.38 -14.73
N HIS A 267 5.77 -15.63 -14.81
CA HIS A 267 6.81 -16.14 -13.92
C HIS A 267 8.14 -15.42 -14.14
N SER A 268 8.54 -15.21 -15.41
CA SER A 268 9.76 -14.48 -15.72
C SER A 268 9.69 -13.00 -15.34
N TYR A 269 8.55 -12.35 -15.56
CA TYR A 269 8.34 -10.97 -15.11
C TYR A 269 8.46 -10.85 -13.59
N LEU A 270 7.78 -11.73 -12.86
CA LEU A 270 7.81 -11.75 -11.40
C LEU A 270 9.21 -12.02 -10.84
N GLU A 271 9.95 -12.98 -11.40
CA GLU A 271 11.32 -13.33 -11.01
C GLU A 271 12.30 -12.18 -11.30
N ASN A 272 12.24 -11.60 -12.50
CA ASN A 272 13.13 -10.51 -12.91
C ASN A 272 12.90 -9.24 -12.06
N MET A 273 11.65 -8.88 -11.85
CA MET A 273 11.30 -7.70 -11.05
C MET A 273 11.68 -7.90 -9.57
N ALA A 274 11.47 -9.09 -9.01
CA ALA A 274 11.91 -9.41 -7.65
C ALA A 274 13.46 -9.37 -7.53
N SER A 275 14.19 -9.89 -8.52
CA SER A 275 15.64 -9.79 -8.57
C SER A 275 16.12 -8.34 -8.60
N ALA A 276 15.51 -7.50 -9.43
CA ALA A 276 15.80 -6.07 -9.50
C ALA A 276 15.50 -5.35 -8.16
N ALA A 277 14.36 -5.67 -7.55
CA ALA A 277 13.96 -5.10 -6.25
C ALA A 277 14.89 -5.50 -5.10
N LEU A 278 15.52 -6.66 -5.19
CA LEU A 278 16.50 -7.16 -4.19
C LEU A 278 17.94 -6.68 -4.43
N ASN A 279 18.20 -6.01 -5.53
CA ASN A 279 19.52 -5.46 -5.82
C ASN A 279 19.80 -4.22 -4.95
N THR A 280 20.52 -4.39 -3.85
CA THR A 280 20.84 -3.32 -2.90
C THR A 280 21.77 -2.23 -3.45
N SER A 281 22.33 -2.41 -4.65
CA SER A 281 23.04 -1.36 -5.38
C SER A 281 22.12 -0.51 -6.27
N GLY A 282 20.82 -0.86 -6.35
CA GLY A 282 19.82 -0.18 -7.16
C GLY A 282 19.31 1.12 -6.55
N GLU A 283 18.55 1.87 -7.34
CA GLU A 283 18.08 3.22 -7.03
C GLU A 283 17.07 3.31 -5.87
N MET A 284 16.41 2.20 -5.53
CA MET A 284 15.44 2.16 -4.44
C MET A 284 16.07 2.14 -3.04
N TYR A 285 17.40 1.97 -2.95
CA TYR A 285 18.11 1.90 -1.69
C TYR A 285 18.93 3.15 -1.41
N ASP A 286 19.06 3.50 -0.13
CA ASP A 286 19.96 4.56 0.28
C ASP A 286 21.42 4.11 0.11
N GLN A 287 22.08 4.66 -0.89
CA GLN A 287 23.45 4.31 -1.25
C GLN A 287 24.50 4.86 -0.28
N SER A 288 24.11 5.71 0.68
CA SER A 288 24.99 6.09 1.77
C SER A 288 25.23 4.99 2.80
N CYS A 289 24.33 3.99 2.84
CA CYS A 289 24.52 2.77 3.64
C CYS A 289 25.69 1.95 3.13
N LYS A 290 26.73 1.74 3.98
CA LYS A 290 27.93 0.95 3.64
C LYS A 290 27.88 -0.49 4.14
N THR A 291 26.78 -0.89 4.75
CA THR A 291 26.53 -2.26 5.23
C THR A 291 25.84 -3.11 4.17
N ASN A 292 25.80 -4.44 4.37
CA ASN A 292 25.10 -5.36 3.46
C ASN A 292 23.60 -5.09 3.41
N PHE A 293 23.00 -4.82 4.57
CA PHE A 293 21.63 -4.31 4.64
C PHE A 293 21.64 -2.82 4.32
N LYS A 294 20.73 -2.39 3.44
CA LYS A 294 20.45 -0.99 3.15
C LYS A 294 18.97 -0.73 3.31
N VAL A 295 18.65 0.42 3.86
CA VAL A 295 17.27 0.87 3.96
C VAL A 295 16.78 1.39 2.59
N TRP A 296 15.49 1.23 2.31
CA TRP A 296 14.87 1.88 1.15
C TRP A 296 14.87 3.41 1.35
N LYS A 297 15.08 4.14 0.27
CA LYS A 297 15.15 5.62 0.30
C LYS A 297 13.80 6.31 0.18
N ASP A 298 12.75 5.69 0.67
CA ASP A 298 11.38 6.12 0.46
C ASP A 298 10.66 6.30 1.81
N ASN A 299 9.45 6.84 1.77
CA ASN A 299 8.60 6.94 2.95
C ASN A 299 7.92 5.59 3.25
N THR A 300 7.53 5.36 4.50
CA THR A 300 6.85 4.11 4.94
C THR A 300 5.60 3.80 4.11
N PHE A 301 4.82 4.84 3.75
CA PHE A 301 3.57 4.68 2.97
C PHE A 301 3.80 4.39 1.48
N PHE A 302 5.02 4.50 0.97
CA PHE A 302 5.45 3.97 -0.32
C PHE A 302 6.06 2.58 -0.15
N ALA A 303 6.99 2.43 0.78
CA ALA A 303 7.75 1.20 1.02
C ALA A 303 6.87 0.01 1.45
N GLN A 304 5.71 0.25 2.04
CA GLN A 304 4.74 -0.79 2.41
C GLN A 304 4.37 -1.72 1.24
N HIS A 305 4.22 -1.15 0.03
CA HIS A 305 3.85 -1.93 -1.15
C HIS A 305 4.99 -2.83 -1.61
N LEU A 306 6.25 -2.39 -1.47
CA LEU A 306 7.39 -3.25 -1.78
C LEU A 306 7.52 -4.40 -0.77
N SER A 307 7.25 -4.12 0.50
CA SER A 307 7.17 -5.15 1.55
C SER A 307 6.11 -6.21 1.22
N GLU A 308 4.90 -5.77 0.82
CA GLU A 308 3.81 -6.65 0.38
C GLU A 308 4.18 -7.43 -0.90
N GLY A 309 4.78 -6.76 -1.88
CA GLY A 309 5.19 -7.36 -3.14
C GLY A 309 6.23 -8.46 -2.97
N LEU A 310 7.28 -8.22 -2.16
CA LEU A 310 8.33 -9.22 -1.88
C LEU A 310 7.78 -10.41 -1.07
N MET A 311 6.90 -10.17 -0.09
CA MET A 311 6.18 -11.23 0.59
C MET A 311 5.36 -12.05 -0.40
N GLY A 312 4.56 -11.38 -1.24
CA GLY A 312 3.74 -12.01 -2.28
C GLY A 312 4.56 -12.87 -3.22
N PHE A 313 5.67 -12.34 -3.74
CA PHE A 313 6.64 -13.09 -4.53
C PHE A 313 7.10 -14.37 -3.82
N SER A 314 7.48 -14.28 -2.55
CA SER A 314 8.00 -15.42 -1.79
C SER A 314 7.01 -16.56 -1.64
N PHE A 315 5.71 -16.26 -1.69
CA PHE A 315 4.65 -17.26 -1.62
C PHE A 315 4.22 -17.79 -2.99
N ALA A 316 4.22 -16.93 -3.99
CA ALA A 316 3.83 -17.28 -5.35
C ALA A 316 4.90 -18.10 -6.08
N MET A 317 6.17 -17.90 -5.73
CA MET A 317 7.36 -18.53 -6.35
C MET A 317 8.18 -19.34 -5.34
N PRO A 318 7.60 -20.33 -4.62
CA PRO A 318 8.25 -20.98 -3.47
C PRO A 318 9.56 -21.72 -3.82
N ASN A 319 9.76 -22.06 -5.09
CA ASN A 319 10.96 -22.75 -5.58
C ASN A 319 12.04 -21.79 -6.11
N SER A 320 11.80 -20.49 -6.13
CA SER A 320 12.79 -19.50 -6.56
C SER A 320 13.95 -19.43 -5.57
N SER A 321 15.18 -19.29 -6.10
CA SER A 321 16.37 -19.06 -5.30
C SER A 321 16.33 -17.73 -4.52
N LEU A 322 15.49 -16.78 -4.95
CA LEU A 322 15.35 -15.45 -4.36
C LEU A 322 14.44 -15.43 -3.11
N VAL A 323 13.66 -16.48 -2.83
CA VAL A 323 12.68 -16.52 -1.73
C VAL A 323 13.29 -16.15 -0.39
N LYS A 324 14.45 -16.73 -0.04
CA LYS A 324 15.10 -16.43 1.23
C LYS A 324 15.52 -14.97 1.33
N SER A 325 16.07 -14.41 0.26
CA SER A 325 16.48 -13.00 0.19
C SER A 325 15.27 -12.06 0.27
N ALA A 326 14.18 -12.39 -0.41
CA ALA A 326 12.94 -11.61 -0.36
C ALA A 326 12.35 -11.58 1.05
N GLN A 327 12.24 -12.73 1.71
CA GLN A 327 11.76 -12.83 3.11
C GLN A 327 12.69 -12.08 4.08
N GLN A 328 14.01 -12.24 3.92
CA GLN A 328 14.99 -11.55 4.77
C GLN A 328 14.88 -10.03 4.60
N MET A 329 14.75 -9.54 3.36
CA MET A 329 14.57 -8.11 3.11
C MET A 329 13.33 -7.55 3.81
N VAL A 330 12.21 -8.28 3.76
CA VAL A 330 10.98 -7.89 4.48
C VAL A 330 11.23 -7.81 5.98
N PHE A 331 11.94 -8.79 6.57
CA PHE A 331 12.27 -8.77 8.01
C PHE A 331 13.22 -7.63 8.36
N ASP A 332 14.27 -7.41 7.60
CA ASP A 332 15.28 -6.38 7.88
C ASP A 332 14.66 -4.97 7.83
N GLN A 333 13.80 -4.69 6.83
CA GLN A 333 13.09 -3.42 6.75
C GLN A 333 12.07 -3.26 7.90
N ALA A 334 11.34 -4.32 8.24
CA ALA A 334 10.39 -4.31 9.37
C ALA A 334 11.10 -4.07 10.72
N ASP A 335 12.25 -4.72 10.95
CA ASP A 335 13.06 -4.50 12.15
C ASP A 335 13.60 -3.08 12.21
N PHE A 336 14.05 -2.52 11.09
CA PHE A 336 14.49 -1.12 11.03
C PHE A 336 13.35 -0.16 11.38
N VAL A 337 12.17 -0.37 10.82
CA VAL A 337 10.98 0.45 11.11
C VAL A 337 10.63 0.39 12.60
N MET A 338 10.55 -0.80 13.18
CA MET A 338 10.20 -0.99 14.59
C MET A 338 11.19 -0.33 15.55
N ASN A 339 12.48 -0.43 15.24
CA ASN A 339 13.54 -0.04 16.18
C ASN A 339 13.98 1.42 16.03
N HIS A 340 13.82 2.02 14.83
CA HIS A 340 14.44 3.31 14.51
C HIS A 340 13.48 4.36 13.93
N VAL A 341 12.36 3.95 13.33
CA VAL A 341 11.35 4.89 12.79
C VAL A 341 10.23 5.15 13.79
N ARG A 342 10.04 4.23 14.74
CA ARG A 342 9.05 4.37 15.83
C ARG A 342 9.54 5.37 16.87
N ASP A 343 8.67 6.34 17.23
CA ASP A 343 8.91 7.21 18.38
C ASP A 343 8.49 6.48 19.68
N PRO A 344 9.41 6.20 20.60
CA PRO A 344 9.07 5.51 21.87
C PRO A 344 8.17 6.36 22.78
N LYS A 345 8.07 7.67 22.60
CA LYS A 345 7.30 8.58 23.46
C LYS A 345 5.79 8.36 23.31
N ASP A 346 5.31 8.17 22.08
CA ASP A 346 3.89 8.03 21.79
C ASP A 346 3.54 6.71 21.07
N GLY A 347 4.56 6.01 20.56
CA GLY A 347 4.43 4.75 19.84
C GLY A 347 3.91 4.89 18.41
N LEU A 348 3.83 6.11 17.87
CA LEU A 348 3.61 6.41 16.47
C LEU A 348 4.93 6.35 15.70
N TYR A 349 4.84 6.42 14.39
CA TYR A 349 6.00 6.33 13.51
C TYR A 349 6.18 7.62 12.73
N PHE A 350 7.44 8.03 12.56
CA PHE A 350 7.82 8.97 11.53
C PHE A 350 7.56 8.33 10.16
N ARG A 351 7.60 9.11 9.11
CA ARG A 351 7.26 8.59 7.79
C ARG A 351 8.48 8.26 6.92
N ASP A 352 9.59 8.99 7.11
CA ASP A 352 10.79 8.80 6.29
C ASP A 352 11.66 7.66 6.83
N LEU A 353 12.04 6.73 5.95
CA LEU A 353 12.99 5.67 6.28
C LEU A 353 14.42 6.19 6.37
N ASN A 354 14.73 7.32 5.76
CA ASN A 354 16.00 8.01 5.89
C ASN A 354 16.01 8.88 7.15
N ILE A 355 16.14 8.22 8.32
CA ILE A 355 15.96 8.84 9.64
C ILE A 355 16.91 10.02 9.93
N TYR A 356 17.96 10.22 9.13
CA TYR A 356 18.81 11.42 9.18
C TYR A 356 18.09 12.72 8.76
N LYS A 357 16.88 12.62 8.22
CA LYS A 357 16.01 13.76 7.93
C LYS A 357 15.12 14.17 9.11
N ILE A 358 15.04 13.33 10.15
CA ILE A 358 14.12 13.50 11.27
C ILE A 358 14.74 14.34 12.38
N SER A 359 15.88 13.92 12.92
CA SER A 359 16.59 14.65 13.98
C SER A 359 18.10 14.41 13.97
N PRO A 360 18.90 15.28 14.62
CA PRO A 360 20.34 15.05 14.77
C PRO A 360 20.68 13.75 15.50
N GLU A 361 19.89 13.35 16.49
CA GLU A 361 20.09 12.11 17.23
C GLU A 361 19.86 10.89 16.34
N LEU A 362 18.83 10.93 15.49
CA LEU A 362 18.54 9.88 14.53
C LEU A 362 19.55 9.87 13.38
N THR A 363 20.13 11.02 13.02
CA THR A 363 21.26 11.08 12.09
C THR A 363 22.48 10.32 12.64
N ASN A 364 22.84 10.56 13.90
CA ASN A 364 23.91 9.83 14.56
C ASN A 364 23.63 8.31 14.63
N THR A 365 22.37 7.96 14.89
CA THR A 365 21.92 6.56 14.93
C THR A 365 22.06 5.91 13.53
N PHE A 366 21.62 6.58 12.47
CA PHE A 366 21.74 6.12 11.09
C PHE A 366 23.21 5.88 10.73
N ASN A 367 24.08 6.86 11.00
CA ASN A 367 25.51 6.76 10.70
C ASN A 367 26.17 5.58 11.43
N LYS A 368 25.79 5.34 12.68
CA LYS A 368 26.28 4.19 13.46
C LYS A 368 25.83 2.85 12.88
N ILE A 369 24.55 2.72 12.50
CA ILE A 369 23.99 1.48 11.96
C ILE A 369 24.60 1.14 10.59
N PHE A 370 24.67 2.13 9.71
CA PHE A 370 25.00 1.94 8.31
C PHE A 370 26.47 2.27 7.97
N HIS A 371 27.30 2.62 8.97
CA HIS A 371 28.67 3.13 8.75
C HIS A 371 28.69 4.27 7.74
N ALA A 372 27.62 5.11 7.77
CA ALA A 372 27.42 6.22 6.87
C ALA A 372 28.07 7.49 7.43
N ASP A 373 28.09 8.55 6.61
CA ASP A 373 28.57 9.88 6.97
C ASP A 373 27.55 10.92 6.51
N GLN A 374 26.31 10.79 6.99
CA GLN A 374 25.23 11.72 6.69
C GLN A 374 25.24 12.90 7.66
N HIS A 375 24.93 14.06 7.12
CA HIS A 375 24.57 15.23 7.92
C HIS A 375 23.07 15.26 8.14
N PHE A 376 22.63 15.94 9.20
CA PHE A 376 21.21 16.18 9.43
C PHE A 376 20.62 17.04 8.30
N GLN A 377 19.59 16.51 7.65
CA GLN A 377 18.89 17.12 6.50
C GLN A 377 17.40 17.23 6.86
N PRO A 378 16.96 18.30 7.57
CA PRO A 378 15.62 18.39 8.10
C PRO A 378 14.56 18.38 6.99
N ASP A 379 13.64 17.43 7.05
CA ASP A 379 12.48 17.36 6.16
C ASP A 379 11.31 18.16 6.75
N LYS A 380 10.74 19.07 5.95
CA LYS A 380 9.56 19.85 6.34
C LYS A 380 8.35 18.98 6.64
N ASP A 381 8.26 17.83 5.97
CA ASP A 381 7.15 16.91 6.08
C ASP A 381 7.17 16.09 7.38
N GLU A 382 8.28 16.08 8.10
CA GLU A 382 8.41 15.55 9.46
C GLU A 382 8.17 16.62 10.55
N ARG A 383 7.63 17.78 10.18
CA ARG A 383 7.46 18.94 11.06
C ARG A 383 6.02 19.44 11.11
N VAL A 384 5.65 19.99 12.24
CA VAL A 384 4.43 20.79 12.35
C VAL A 384 4.56 22.03 11.47
N GLN A 385 3.49 22.42 10.77
CA GLN A 385 3.49 23.65 9.96
C GLN A 385 3.83 24.87 10.82
N GLY A 386 4.72 25.71 10.31
CA GLY A 386 5.13 26.91 11.00
C GLY A 386 6.02 27.80 10.14
N SER A 387 6.22 29.02 10.59
CA SER A 387 7.19 29.96 10.03
C SER A 387 8.54 29.81 10.71
N GLY A 388 9.62 29.80 9.96
CA GLY A 388 10.99 29.73 10.47
C GLY A 388 11.79 28.57 9.86
N PRO A 389 13.04 28.39 10.35
CA PRO A 389 13.90 27.31 9.86
C PRO A 389 13.32 25.93 10.17
N VAL A 390 13.30 25.04 9.19
CA VAL A 390 12.69 23.71 9.28
C VAL A 390 13.22 22.88 10.45
N GLU A 391 14.51 22.98 10.72
CA GLU A 391 15.19 22.28 11.80
C GLU A 391 14.73 22.70 13.21
N LYS A 392 14.09 23.88 13.34
CA LYS A 392 13.58 24.42 14.62
C LYS A 392 12.11 24.14 14.84
N LEU A 393 11.39 23.71 13.80
CA LEU A 393 9.98 23.37 13.92
C LEU A 393 9.81 22.04 14.70
N PRO A 394 8.74 21.92 15.52
CA PRO A 394 8.47 20.69 16.26
C PRO A 394 8.28 19.50 15.32
N LEU A 395 8.79 18.33 15.74
CA LEU A 395 8.53 17.07 15.05
C LEU A 395 7.05 16.72 15.11
N CYS A 396 6.51 16.18 14.02
CA CYS A 396 5.17 15.62 14.00
C CYS A 396 5.16 14.19 13.46
N LYS A 397 4.08 13.47 13.74
CA LYS A 397 3.78 12.16 13.15
C LYS A 397 2.46 12.24 12.41
N SER A 398 2.39 11.63 11.24
CA SER A 398 1.18 11.62 10.41
C SER A 398 0.43 10.30 10.48
N LEU A 399 -0.85 10.34 10.14
CA LEU A 399 -1.68 9.14 9.99
C LEU A 399 -1.09 8.21 8.94
N ILE A 400 -0.74 8.76 7.76
CA ILE A 400 -0.24 7.97 6.63
C ILE A 400 1.12 7.31 6.95
N GLY A 401 2.05 8.03 7.59
CA GLY A 401 3.36 7.49 7.96
C GLY A 401 3.24 6.33 8.95
N SER A 402 2.45 6.51 10.01
CA SER A 402 2.25 5.45 11.01
C SER A 402 1.45 4.25 10.46
N SER A 403 0.53 4.48 9.52
CA SER A 403 -0.23 3.43 8.85
C SER A 403 0.63 2.64 7.87
N GLY A 404 1.47 3.32 7.09
CA GLY A 404 2.46 2.70 6.21
C GLY A 404 3.44 1.83 7.00
N ALA A 405 3.92 2.32 8.14
CA ALA A 405 4.76 1.52 9.04
C ALA A 405 4.06 0.24 9.50
N ALA A 406 2.78 0.30 9.92
CA ALA A 406 2.01 -0.90 10.27
C ALA A 406 1.95 -1.90 9.11
N ARG A 407 1.72 -1.42 7.88
CA ARG A 407 1.67 -2.27 6.68
C ARG A 407 3.06 -2.80 6.26
N MET A 408 4.14 -2.22 6.70
CA MET A 408 5.48 -2.85 6.56
C MET A 408 5.70 -3.98 7.56
N LEU A 409 4.99 -4.01 8.70
CA LEU A 409 5.11 -5.05 9.71
C LEU A 409 4.24 -6.28 9.42
N PHE A 410 3.04 -6.10 8.87
CA PHE A 410 2.14 -7.22 8.59
C PHE A 410 2.68 -8.25 7.59
N PRO A 411 3.41 -7.90 6.52
CA PRO A 411 4.07 -8.88 5.66
C PRO A 411 5.06 -9.78 6.42
N ALA A 412 5.84 -9.22 7.34
CA ALA A 412 6.76 -9.99 8.17
C ALA A 412 5.98 -10.96 9.09
N ALA A 413 4.89 -10.51 9.70
CA ALA A 413 4.01 -11.34 10.51
C ALA A 413 3.37 -12.47 9.67
N GLU A 414 2.94 -12.18 8.45
CA GLU A 414 2.33 -13.17 7.55
C GLU A 414 3.34 -14.24 7.12
N ILE A 415 4.60 -13.87 6.85
CA ILE A 415 5.67 -14.84 6.57
C ILE A 415 5.86 -15.80 7.74
N ILE A 416 5.88 -15.30 8.99
CA ILE A 416 6.01 -16.14 10.20
C ILE A 416 4.80 -17.04 10.36
N ALA A 417 3.59 -16.50 10.23
CA ALA A 417 2.35 -17.25 10.37
C ALA A 417 2.30 -18.44 9.40
N ARG A 418 2.72 -18.25 8.14
CA ARG A 418 2.75 -19.31 7.13
C ARG A 418 3.87 -20.33 7.35
N LYS A 419 5.03 -19.94 7.86
CA LYS A 419 6.08 -20.89 8.25
C LYS A 419 5.58 -21.84 9.36
N ASN A 420 4.74 -21.31 10.25
CA ASN A 420 4.16 -22.08 11.36
C ASN A 420 2.92 -22.91 10.93
N ASN A 421 2.23 -22.51 9.87
CA ASN A 421 1.08 -23.22 9.30
C ASN A 421 1.09 -23.19 7.77
N PRO A 422 1.84 -24.08 7.11
CA PRO A 422 1.96 -24.12 5.64
C PRO A 422 0.63 -24.40 4.91
N GLN A 423 -0.38 -24.93 5.59
CA GLN A 423 -1.71 -25.22 5.06
C GLN A 423 -2.62 -23.97 5.00
N SER A 424 -2.21 -22.85 5.58
CA SER A 424 -2.95 -21.59 5.42
C SER A 424 -2.85 -21.19 3.95
N GLY A 425 -3.99 -21.13 3.27
CA GLY A 425 -4.14 -20.92 1.82
C GLY A 425 -3.49 -19.63 1.28
N PRO A 426 -3.65 -19.32 -0.02
CA PRO A 426 -3.01 -18.17 -0.67
C PRO A 426 -3.32 -16.85 0.04
N ILE A 427 -2.52 -15.82 -0.21
CA ILE A 427 -2.44 -14.49 0.44
C ILE A 427 -3.80 -13.83 0.77
N LEU A 428 -4.88 -14.25 0.13
CA LEU A 428 -6.27 -13.88 0.42
C LEU A 428 -7.22 -15.05 0.50
N GLY A 429 -6.81 -16.26 0.38
CA GLY A 429 -7.77 -17.29 0.12
C GLY A 429 -7.46 -18.64 0.68
N GLY A 430 -7.58 -18.75 1.89
CA GLY A 430 -7.85 -20.02 2.52
C GLY A 430 -8.98 -19.86 3.50
N ARG A 431 -10.23 -19.77 3.05
CA ARG A 431 -11.28 -20.34 3.91
C ARG A 431 -10.91 -21.80 4.05
N PRO A 432 -10.81 -22.36 5.29
CA PRO A 432 -10.89 -23.79 5.46
C PRO A 432 -12.17 -24.22 4.77
N ALA A 433 -12.09 -25.31 3.97
CA ALA A 433 -13.26 -25.88 3.34
C ALA A 433 -14.38 -25.93 4.37
N SER A 434 -15.55 -25.43 3.99
CA SER A 434 -16.74 -25.40 4.84
C SER A 434 -17.04 -26.81 5.32
N GLY A 435 -16.60 -27.16 6.51
CA GLY A 435 -16.76 -28.51 7.07
C GLY A 435 -16.30 -28.69 8.50
N GLU A 436 -15.47 -27.80 9.05
CA GLU A 436 -15.12 -27.86 10.45
C GLU A 436 -15.77 -26.70 11.23
N LYS A 437 -16.72 -27.09 12.07
CA LYS A 437 -17.34 -26.23 13.06
C LYS A 437 -16.25 -25.63 13.94
N ASP A 438 -16.28 -24.30 14.09
CA ASP A 438 -15.55 -23.52 15.07
C ASP A 438 -15.33 -24.28 16.38
N LYS A 439 -14.12 -24.78 16.57
CA LYS A 439 -13.60 -24.96 17.91
C LYS A 439 -12.74 -23.72 18.17
N GLY A 440 -13.38 -22.80 18.88
CA GLY A 440 -12.79 -21.54 19.27
C GLY A 440 -11.40 -21.70 19.84
N CYS A 441 -10.45 -21.02 19.27
CA CYS A 441 -9.21 -20.70 19.94
C CYS A 441 -9.50 -19.50 20.86
N PHE A 442 -9.96 -19.78 22.05
CA PHE A 442 -9.94 -18.84 23.16
C PHE A 442 -8.48 -18.64 23.57
N ILE A 443 -7.95 -17.47 23.32
CA ILE A 443 -6.80 -16.96 24.07
C ILE A 443 -7.27 -15.67 24.75
N CYS A 444 -7.29 -15.75 26.06
CA CYS A 444 -7.53 -14.65 26.99
C CYS A 444 -6.53 -13.51 26.84
#